data_2e6534fb3893739388185235d8768480
#
_entry.id   2e6534fb3893739388185235d8768480
#
_cell.length_a   1.000
_cell.length_b   1.000
_cell.length_c   1.000
_cell.angle_alpha   90.00
_cell.angle_beta   90.00
_cell.angle_gamma   90.00
#
_symmetry.space_group_name_H-M   'P 1'
#
loop_
_entity.id
_entity.type
_entity.pdbx_description
1 polymer ?
#
loop_
_entity_poly.entity_id
_entity_poly.type
_entity_poly.pdbx_seq_one_letter_code
_entity_poly.pdbx_strand_id
1 'polypeptide(L)'
;MGTYISNVQTAVLLFPLLSALLSVPYAIYQYRSYGSISLWKTFLVFSFIFYLMCAYFMVILPLPADRSIVVPGAQHPQLVPFRFMRALESGAPLDPTSPASWIAFLRRPDIYTVYFNVLLTVPFGVYLRYLFHRRWWQALVLGFALTLFFEISQITGLFGIYEHPYRLFDVDDLITNTLGAMLGFWASIPLCHFLPDLRDVDERSIARGAAHTSFSRRLLAFGIDMAATAVVLWLYGIVVPAGPSAASERFTVLAGSLIATFVTFMAIPVITRGQTIGHMVLRLRVVRPDGSSARSWQYIARYGLLFWVFLLLPNWVSALFPTGGVTLHAGADEVSIGATAIETVLASVYLFWLVTIALRAVLSAFKHPFVMLNGVISNTRVMSEAQVERLRAERHAQSLEEELAQNDLGASSLEDAFDSSFDAVYSDEEDAEIDAMRADE
;
A
#
# COMPACT_ATOMS: atom_id res chain seq x y z
N MET A 1 34.62 -5.51 -9.49
CA MET A 1 33.56 -6.21 -8.71
C MET A 1 33.19 -5.48 -7.42
N GLY A 2 34.13 -4.91 -6.64
CA GLY A 2 33.81 -4.19 -5.40
C GLY A 2 32.78 -3.06 -5.56
N THR A 3 32.88 -2.27 -6.61
CA THR A 3 31.99 -1.14 -6.87
C THR A 3 30.53 -1.56 -7.11
N TYR A 4 30.29 -2.63 -7.86
CA TYR A 4 28.93 -3.13 -8.08
C TYR A 4 28.29 -3.67 -6.79
N ILE A 5 29.09 -4.32 -5.94
CA ILE A 5 28.62 -4.79 -4.64
C ILE A 5 28.21 -3.62 -3.74
N SER A 6 29.01 -2.53 -3.70
CA SER A 6 28.65 -1.34 -2.91
C SER A 6 27.38 -0.64 -3.42
N ASN A 7 27.13 -0.63 -4.73
CA ASN A 7 25.92 -0.07 -5.31
C ASN A 7 24.67 -0.85 -4.89
N VAL A 8 24.74 -2.20 -4.91
CA VAL A 8 23.66 -3.07 -4.42
C VAL A 8 23.47 -2.91 -2.90
N GLN A 9 24.55 -2.80 -2.12
CA GLN A 9 24.46 -2.53 -0.68
C GLN A 9 23.73 -1.23 -0.38
N THR A 10 24.00 -0.15 -1.15
CA THR A 10 23.29 1.12 -1.01
C THR A 10 21.78 0.94 -1.30
N ALA A 11 21.42 0.16 -2.32
CA ALA A 11 20.03 -0.16 -2.62
C ALA A 11 19.37 -0.93 -1.46
N VAL A 12 20.05 -1.93 -0.90
CA VAL A 12 19.56 -2.72 0.26
C VAL A 12 19.32 -1.83 1.48
N LEU A 13 20.17 -0.85 1.73
CA LEU A 13 20.02 0.07 2.86
C LEU A 13 18.87 1.07 2.68
N LEU A 14 18.64 1.55 1.46
CA LEU A 14 17.58 2.53 1.18
C LEU A 14 16.21 1.91 0.91
N PHE A 15 16.17 0.66 0.47
CA PHE A 15 14.93 -0.02 0.12
C PHE A 15 13.91 -0.12 1.27
N PRO A 16 14.28 -0.41 2.54
CA PRO A 16 13.33 -0.42 3.65
C PRO A 16 12.59 0.92 3.82
N LEU A 17 13.28 2.05 3.64
CA LEU A 17 12.67 3.37 3.73
C LEU A 17 11.67 3.59 2.59
N LEU A 18 12.07 3.29 1.35
CA LEU A 18 11.20 3.41 0.18
C LEU A 18 10.01 2.46 0.28
N SER A 19 10.22 1.22 0.71
CA SER A 19 9.14 0.24 0.88
C SER A 19 8.17 0.65 1.98
N ALA A 20 8.64 1.22 3.09
CA ALA A 20 7.78 1.75 4.14
C ALA A 20 6.90 2.90 3.62
N LEU A 21 7.48 3.82 2.84
CA LEU A 21 6.75 4.93 2.22
C LEU A 21 5.66 4.44 1.25
N LEU A 22 5.96 3.43 0.44
CA LEU A 22 5.05 2.91 -0.59
C LEU A 22 4.05 1.88 -0.05
N SER A 23 4.30 1.28 1.13
CA SER A 23 3.48 0.20 1.66
C SER A 23 2.02 0.63 1.93
N VAL A 24 1.82 1.83 2.49
CA VAL A 24 0.48 2.35 2.80
C VAL A 24 -0.32 2.67 1.52
N PRO A 25 0.17 3.46 0.56
CA PRO A 25 -0.52 3.69 -0.71
C PRO A 25 -0.83 2.39 -1.46
N TYR A 26 0.12 1.46 -1.48
CA TYR A 26 -0.07 0.18 -2.16
C TYR A 26 -1.09 -0.72 -1.45
N ALA A 27 -1.11 -0.74 -0.13
CA ALA A 27 -2.13 -1.47 0.63
C ALA A 27 -3.53 -0.88 0.40
N ILE A 28 -3.66 0.45 0.35
CA ILE A 28 -4.91 1.13 -0.01
C ILE A 28 -5.37 0.71 -1.40
N TYR A 29 -4.46 0.73 -2.38
CA TYR A 29 -4.75 0.27 -3.74
C TYR A 29 -5.27 -1.18 -3.76
N GLN A 30 -4.57 -2.11 -3.10
CA GLN A 30 -5.00 -3.52 -3.06
C GLN A 30 -6.36 -3.71 -2.39
N TYR A 31 -6.61 -3.02 -1.27
CA TYR A 31 -7.90 -3.12 -0.61
C TYR A 31 -9.05 -2.53 -1.42
N ARG A 32 -8.79 -1.49 -2.20
CA ARG A 32 -9.80 -0.89 -3.09
C ARG A 32 -10.11 -1.75 -4.30
N SER A 33 -9.07 -2.32 -4.92
CA SER A 33 -9.20 -3.07 -6.17
C SER A 33 -9.57 -4.54 -5.95
N TYR A 34 -9.06 -5.17 -4.89
CA TYR A 34 -9.20 -6.62 -4.68
C TYR A 34 -9.86 -6.97 -3.33
N GLY A 35 -10.19 -6.02 -2.50
CA GLY A 35 -10.80 -6.26 -1.19
C GLY A 35 -9.89 -6.91 -0.15
N SER A 36 -8.76 -7.51 -0.53
CA SER A 36 -7.76 -8.11 0.36
C SER A 36 -6.34 -7.93 -0.16
N ILE A 37 -5.34 -8.09 0.72
CA ILE A 37 -3.92 -8.04 0.33
C ILE A 37 -3.50 -9.40 -0.21
N SER A 38 -2.90 -9.42 -1.40
CA SER A 38 -2.21 -10.56 -1.96
C SER A 38 -0.72 -10.47 -1.64
N LEU A 39 -0.20 -11.40 -0.83
CA LEU A 39 1.22 -11.45 -0.50
C LEU A 39 2.08 -11.68 -1.74
N TRP A 40 1.63 -12.51 -2.69
CA TRP A 40 2.35 -12.78 -3.92
C TRP A 40 2.49 -11.53 -4.79
N LYS A 41 1.40 -10.81 -5.03
CA LYS A 41 1.46 -9.53 -5.77
C LYS A 41 2.28 -8.47 -5.04
N THR A 42 2.15 -8.41 -3.71
CA THR A 42 2.96 -7.50 -2.88
C THR A 42 4.44 -7.79 -3.06
N PHE A 43 4.84 -9.06 -2.96
CA PHE A 43 6.23 -9.48 -3.20
C PHE A 43 6.71 -9.08 -4.59
N LEU A 44 5.92 -9.34 -5.64
CA LEU A 44 6.28 -9.00 -7.03
C LEU A 44 6.45 -7.49 -7.24
N VAL A 45 5.54 -6.69 -6.72
CA VAL A 45 5.62 -5.22 -6.89
C VAL A 45 6.82 -4.65 -6.13
N PHE A 46 7.04 -5.07 -4.88
CA PHE A 46 8.19 -4.58 -4.11
C PHE A 46 9.53 -5.12 -4.64
N SER A 47 9.57 -6.36 -5.15
CA SER A 47 10.76 -6.90 -5.81
C SER A 47 11.06 -6.16 -7.13
N PHE A 48 10.03 -5.75 -7.87
CA PHE A 48 10.19 -4.91 -9.06
C PHE A 48 10.77 -3.53 -8.72
N ILE A 49 10.23 -2.88 -7.68
CA ILE A 49 10.74 -1.58 -7.20
C ILE A 49 12.18 -1.71 -6.72
N PHE A 50 12.49 -2.76 -5.96
CA PHE A 50 13.86 -3.04 -5.53
C PHE A 50 14.81 -3.27 -6.71
N TYR A 51 14.38 -4.06 -7.69
CA TYR A 51 15.12 -4.28 -8.91
C TYR A 51 15.41 -2.97 -9.66
N LEU A 52 14.39 -2.12 -9.88
CA LEU A 52 14.58 -0.83 -10.56
C LEU A 52 15.56 0.07 -9.81
N MET A 53 15.50 0.08 -8.48
CA MET A 53 16.44 0.84 -7.65
C MET A 53 17.86 0.31 -7.79
N CYS A 54 18.06 -1.03 -7.75
CA CYS A 54 19.35 -1.65 -7.99
C CYS A 54 19.88 -1.34 -9.40
N ALA A 55 19.04 -1.48 -10.43
CA ALA A 55 19.41 -1.21 -11.80
C ALA A 55 19.85 0.26 -11.97
N TYR A 56 19.07 1.19 -11.45
CA TYR A 56 19.42 2.61 -11.49
C TYR A 56 20.72 2.91 -10.76
N PHE A 57 20.94 2.36 -9.56
CA PHE A 57 22.18 2.55 -8.82
C PHE A 57 23.40 1.92 -9.50
N MET A 58 23.23 0.79 -10.16
CA MET A 58 24.30 0.18 -10.95
C MET A 58 24.71 1.07 -12.14
N VAL A 59 23.78 1.82 -12.70
CA VAL A 59 24.01 2.73 -13.82
C VAL A 59 24.65 4.04 -13.36
N ILE A 60 24.19 4.64 -12.24
CA ILE A 60 24.61 5.97 -11.83
C ILE A 60 25.77 6.00 -10.84
N LEU A 61 25.94 4.97 -9.98
CA LEU A 61 27.00 4.94 -8.96
C LEU A 61 28.32 4.39 -9.54
N PRO A 62 29.51 4.79 -9.00
CA PRO A 62 29.68 5.78 -7.93
C PRO A 62 29.51 7.21 -8.42
N LEU A 63 28.94 8.05 -7.58
CA LEU A 63 28.85 9.48 -7.86
C LEU A 63 30.19 10.15 -7.56
N PRO A 64 30.68 11.08 -8.42
CA PRO A 64 31.83 11.91 -8.10
C PRO A 64 31.60 12.74 -6.84
N ALA A 65 32.64 12.91 -6.02
CA ALA A 65 32.54 13.74 -4.82
C ALA A 65 32.44 15.25 -5.17
N ASP A 66 33.05 15.65 -6.27
CA ASP A 66 33.02 17.04 -6.78
C ASP A 66 31.96 17.13 -7.90
N ARG A 67 31.03 18.08 -7.75
CA ARG A 67 29.95 18.33 -8.70
C ARG A 67 30.40 19.06 -9.97
N SER A 68 31.54 19.74 -9.90
CA SER A 68 32.16 20.49 -11.02
C SER A 68 33.14 19.63 -11.83
N ILE A 69 33.32 18.36 -11.49
CA ILE A 69 34.27 17.49 -12.17
C ILE A 69 33.97 17.37 -13.67
N VAL A 70 35.01 17.57 -14.48
CA VAL A 70 34.98 17.36 -15.92
C VAL A 70 35.60 16.00 -16.22
N VAL A 71 34.83 15.03 -16.63
CA VAL A 71 35.31 13.72 -17.06
C VAL A 71 35.68 13.79 -18.54
N PRO A 72 36.92 13.52 -18.91
CA PRO A 72 37.35 13.57 -20.32
C PRO A 72 36.52 12.64 -21.19
N GLY A 73 35.96 13.16 -22.26
CA GLY A 73 35.13 12.40 -23.22
C GLY A 73 33.68 12.23 -22.85
N ALA A 74 33.26 12.44 -21.59
CA ALA A 74 31.88 12.31 -21.19
C ALA A 74 30.93 13.37 -21.82
N GLN A 75 31.49 14.47 -22.29
CA GLN A 75 30.75 15.56 -22.93
C GLN A 75 30.35 15.27 -24.40
N HIS A 76 30.94 14.24 -25.02
CA HIS A 76 30.73 13.91 -26.41
C HIS A 76 29.99 12.56 -26.53
N PRO A 77 28.68 12.56 -26.82
CA PRO A 77 27.91 11.33 -26.97
C PRO A 77 28.53 10.37 -27.98
N GLN A 78 28.60 9.09 -27.63
CA GLN A 78 28.96 8.01 -28.54
C GLN A 78 27.71 7.60 -29.32
N LEU A 79 27.62 8.02 -30.61
CA LEU A 79 26.45 7.78 -31.46
C LEU A 79 26.70 6.75 -32.58
N VAL A 80 27.88 6.12 -32.61
CA VAL A 80 28.18 5.09 -33.61
C VAL A 80 27.72 3.73 -33.10
N PRO A 81 26.65 3.14 -33.66
CA PRO A 81 26.13 1.87 -33.19
C PRO A 81 27.13 0.73 -33.47
N PHE A 82 27.09 -0.31 -32.64
CA PHE A 82 27.93 -1.49 -32.70
C PHE A 82 29.44 -1.20 -32.57
N ARG A 83 29.83 -0.17 -31.86
CA ARG A 83 31.25 0.15 -31.63
C ARG A 83 31.96 -0.98 -30.87
N PHE A 84 31.28 -1.69 -29.99
CA PHE A 84 31.84 -2.85 -29.30
C PHE A 84 32.27 -3.99 -30.24
N MET A 85 31.69 -4.11 -31.44
CA MET A 85 32.13 -5.10 -32.42
C MET A 85 33.53 -4.87 -32.92
N ARG A 86 33.94 -3.59 -33.09
CA ARG A 86 35.35 -3.26 -33.42
C ARG A 86 36.31 -3.67 -32.34
N ALA A 87 35.89 -3.56 -31.06
CA ALA A 87 36.68 -4.05 -29.94
C ALA A 87 36.83 -5.60 -29.96
N LEU A 88 35.83 -6.32 -30.48
CA LEU A 88 35.92 -7.76 -30.72
C LEU A 88 37.02 -8.09 -31.73
N GLU A 89 37.09 -7.35 -32.82
CA GLU A 89 38.06 -7.58 -33.92
C GLU A 89 39.49 -7.25 -33.48
N SER A 90 39.70 -6.25 -32.64
CA SER A 90 41.00 -5.77 -32.16
C SER A 90 41.62 -6.57 -31.02
N GLY A 91 40.90 -7.49 -30.42
CA GLY A 91 41.36 -8.29 -29.28
C GLY A 91 42.06 -9.59 -29.67
N ALA A 92 42.61 -10.29 -28.68
CA ALA A 92 43.17 -11.63 -28.89
C ALA A 92 42.07 -12.56 -29.44
N PRO A 93 42.38 -13.37 -30.49
CA PRO A 93 41.43 -14.27 -31.08
C PRO A 93 40.92 -15.27 -30.05
N LEU A 94 39.61 -15.52 -30.05
CA LEU A 94 38.98 -16.53 -29.21
C LEU A 94 39.37 -17.92 -29.74
N ASP A 95 39.98 -18.75 -28.86
CA ASP A 95 40.13 -20.17 -29.14
C ASP A 95 38.90 -20.91 -28.57
N PRO A 96 38.01 -21.41 -29.45
CA PRO A 96 36.78 -22.08 -29.00
C PRO A 96 37.04 -23.38 -28.24
N THR A 97 38.23 -23.97 -28.36
CA THR A 97 38.58 -25.23 -27.71
C THR A 97 39.14 -25.06 -26.30
N SER A 98 39.58 -23.85 -25.95
CA SER A 98 40.24 -23.56 -24.68
C SER A 98 39.30 -22.90 -23.69
N PRO A 99 38.93 -23.52 -22.56
CA PRO A 99 38.15 -22.86 -21.50
C PRO A 99 38.82 -21.59 -20.92
N ALA A 100 40.16 -21.58 -20.89
CA ALA A 100 40.92 -20.41 -20.42
C ALA A 100 40.75 -19.20 -21.39
N SER A 101 40.68 -19.44 -22.69
CA SER A 101 40.43 -18.43 -23.71
C SER A 101 39.03 -17.80 -23.54
N TRP A 102 38.00 -18.63 -23.28
CA TRP A 102 36.66 -18.14 -22.99
C TRP A 102 36.61 -17.27 -21.72
N ILE A 103 37.28 -17.68 -20.65
CA ILE A 103 37.34 -16.89 -19.43
C ILE A 103 38.06 -15.56 -19.65
N ALA A 104 39.17 -15.57 -20.39
CA ALA A 104 39.90 -14.35 -20.73
C ALA A 104 39.06 -13.39 -21.59
N PHE A 105 38.37 -13.94 -22.60
CA PHE A 105 37.45 -13.20 -23.45
C PHE A 105 36.31 -12.55 -22.66
N LEU A 106 35.62 -13.30 -21.80
CA LEU A 106 34.50 -12.80 -20.99
C LEU A 106 34.93 -11.77 -19.92
N ARG A 107 36.22 -11.73 -19.56
CA ARG A 107 36.78 -10.75 -18.63
C ARG A 107 37.23 -9.46 -19.30
N ARG A 108 37.18 -9.38 -20.61
CA ARG A 108 37.57 -8.15 -21.32
C ARG A 108 36.55 -7.04 -20.98
N PRO A 109 37.01 -5.80 -20.70
CA PRO A 109 36.14 -4.68 -20.33
C PRO A 109 35.02 -4.39 -21.33
N ASP A 110 35.35 -4.42 -22.60
CA ASP A 110 34.44 -4.20 -23.74
C ASP A 110 33.34 -5.28 -23.83
N ILE A 111 33.67 -6.51 -23.46
CA ILE A 111 32.74 -7.66 -23.51
C ILE A 111 31.87 -7.71 -22.27
N TYR A 112 32.49 -7.62 -21.07
CA TYR A 112 31.66 -7.71 -19.85
C TYR A 112 30.66 -6.56 -19.74
N THR A 113 30.93 -5.37 -20.26
CA THR A 113 29.97 -4.27 -20.29
C THR A 113 28.73 -4.64 -21.10
N VAL A 114 28.94 -5.23 -22.31
CA VAL A 114 27.83 -5.64 -23.17
C VAL A 114 26.93 -6.67 -22.49
N TYR A 115 27.48 -7.77 -21.97
CA TYR A 115 26.62 -8.78 -21.34
C TYR A 115 26.04 -8.33 -20.01
N PHE A 116 26.72 -7.45 -19.26
CA PHE A 116 26.14 -6.87 -18.03
C PHE A 116 24.99 -5.94 -18.35
N ASN A 117 25.06 -5.11 -19.39
CA ASN A 117 23.95 -4.29 -19.85
C ASN A 117 22.74 -5.15 -20.25
N VAL A 118 22.98 -6.20 -21.03
CA VAL A 118 21.91 -7.16 -21.36
C VAL A 118 21.32 -7.78 -20.10
N LEU A 119 22.15 -8.32 -19.19
CA LEU A 119 21.66 -8.96 -17.97
C LEU A 119 20.96 -8.01 -17.02
N LEU A 120 21.39 -6.76 -16.96
CA LEU A 120 20.78 -5.71 -16.12
C LEU A 120 19.29 -5.55 -16.42
N THR A 121 18.89 -5.63 -17.68
CA THR A 121 17.53 -5.35 -18.13
C THR A 121 16.68 -6.60 -18.40
N VAL A 122 17.27 -7.82 -18.39
CA VAL A 122 16.51 -9.08 -18.49
C VAL A 122 15.37 -9.15 -17.45
N PRO A 123 15.56 -8.87 -16.14
CA PRO A 123 14.47 -8.90 -15.19
C PRO A 123 13.35 -7.92 -15.53
N PHE A 124 13.66 -6.76 -16.10
CA PHE A 124 12.65 -5.81 -16.56
C PHE A 124 11.67 -6.43 -17.54
N GLY A 125 12.20 -7.10 -18.55
CA GLY A 125 11.38 -7.82 -19.54
C GLY A 125 10.49 -8.89 -18.93
N VAL A 126 11.00 -9.64 -17.94
CA VAL A 126 10.23 -10.63 -17.18
C VAL A 126 9.06 -9.97 -16.46
N TYR A 127 9.29 -8.85 -15.76
CA TYR A 127 8.22 -8.12 -15.07
C TYR A 127 7.19 -7.55 -16.05
N LEU A 128 7.63 -7.01 -17.19
CA LEU A 128 6.72 -6.47 -18.19
C LEU A 128 5.74 -7.53 -18.72
N ARG A 129 6.18 -8.76 -18.88
CA ARG A 129 5.31 -9.84 -19.31
C ARG A 129 4.46 -10.40 -18.17
N TYR A 130 5.09 -10.80 -17.06
CA TYR A 130 4.42 -11.53 -15.99
C TYR A 130 3.56 -10.65 -15.09
N LEU A 131 4.12 -9.50 -14.64
CA LEU A 131 3.42 -8.62 -13.70
C LEU A 131 2.48 -7.64 -14.39
N PHE A 132 2.94 -7.07 -15.54
CA PHE A 132 2.20 -6.01 -16.23
C PHE A 132 1.45 -6.50 -17.48
N HIS A 133 1.54 -7.78 -17.83
CA HIS A 133 0.86 -8.39 -18.98
C HIS A 133 1.02 -7.62 -20.30
N ARG A 134 2.22 -7.02 -20.52
CA ARG A 134 2.48 -6.20 -21.69
C ARG A 134 2.69 -7.04 -22.95
N ARG A 135 2.35 -6.45 -24.11
CA ARG A 135 2.62 -7.03 -25.43
C ARG A 135 4.10 -6.85 -25.79
N TRP A 136 4.63 -7.64 -26.71
CA TRP A 136 6.05 -7.60 -27.08
C TRP A 136 6.52 -6.22 -27.53
N TRP A 137 5.70 -5.50 -28.34
CA TRP A 137 6.05 -4.16 -28.82
C TRP A 137 6.05 -3.11 -27.70
N GLN A 138 5.16 -3.25 -26.70
CA GLN A 138 5.17 -2.41 -25.51
C GLN A 138 6.42 -2.68 -24.67
N ALA A 139 6.85 -3.94 -24.56
CA ALA A 139 8.09 -4.30 -23.90
C ALA A 139 9.31 -3.70 -24.59
N LEU A 140 9.32 -3.67 -25.93
CA LEU A 140 10.36 -3.00 -26.72
C LEU A 140 10.40 -1.50 -26.41
N VAL A 141 9.26 -0.81 -26.50
CA VAL A 141 9.17 0.63 -26.24
C VAL A 141 9.55 0.98 -24.79
N LEU A 142 9.03 0.22 -23.81
CA LEU A 142 9.32 0.44 -22.40
C LEU A 142 10.78 0.09 -22.05
N GLY A 143 11.34 -0.95 -22.66
CA GLY A 143 12.76 -1.30 -22.54
C GLY A 143 13.65 -0.18 -23.08
N PHE A 144 13.34 0.32 -24.28
CA PHE A 144 14.03 1.47 -24.84
C PHE A 144 13.88 2.74 -23.99
N ALA A 145 12.66 3.02 -23.48
CA ALA A 145 12.43 4.18 -22.64
C ALA A 145 13.19 4.11 -21.32
N LEU A 146 13.29 2.94 -20.70
CA LEU A 146 14.07 2.74 -19.46
C LEU A 146 15.56 3.03 -19.70
N THR A 147 16.13 2.46 -20.76
CA THR A 147 17.55 2.66 -21.05
C THR A 147 17.85 4.11 -21.49
N LEU A 148 16.94 4.72 -22.26
CA LEU A 148 17.04 6.14 -22.61
C LEU A 148 17.00 7.04 -21.36
N PHE A 149 16.16 6.70 -20.39
CA PHE A 149 16.15 7.40 -19.08
C PHE A 149 17.49 7.27 -18.35
N PHE A 150 18.14 6.10 -18.40
CA PHE A 150 19.47 5.91 -17.83
C PHE A 150 20.49 6.80 -18.51
N GLU A 151 20.54 6.79 -19.84
CA GLU A 151 21.46 7.58 -20.64
C GLU A 151 21.25 9.09 -20.49
N ILE A 152 19.99 9.55 -20.45
CA ILE A 152 19.65 10.94 -20.17
C ILE A 152 20.11 11.33 -18.77
N SER A 153 19.92 10.49 -17.76
CA SER A 153 20.40 10.75 -16.41
C SER A 153 21.90 10.96 -16.36
N GLN A 154 22.67 10.23 -17.17
CA GLN A 154 24.12 10.33 -17.23
C GLN A 154 24.60 11.59 -17.99
N ILE A 155 24.08 11.83 -19.20
CA ILE A 155 24.51 12.95 -20.03
C ILE A 155 24.09 14.31 -19.46
N THR A 156 22.99 14.37 -18.70
CA THR A 156 22.53 15.59 -18.04
C THR A 156 23.18 15.85 -16.67
N GLY A 157 24.15 15.01 -16.28
CA GLY A 157 24.72 15.12 -14.93
C GLY A 157 23.68 14.96 -13.83
N LEU A 158 22.83 13.92 -13.91
CA LEU A 158 21.67 13.68 -13.03
C LEU A 158 20.69 14.87 -13.02
N PHE A 159 20.24 15.27 -14.21
CA PHE A 159 19.27 16.35 -14.40
C PHE A 159 19.74 17.70 -13.82
N GLY A 160 21.07 18.00 -13.94
CA GLY A 160 21.67 19.25 -13.49
C GLY A 160 22.14 19.25 -12.03
N ILE A 161 22.16 18.11 -11.35
CA ILE A 161 22.81 18.00 -10.03
C ILE A 161 24.34 18.17 -10.15
N TYR A 162 24.92 17.69 -11.23
CA TYR A 162 26.31 17.89 -11.64
C TYR A 162 26.37 18.93 -12.76
N GLU A 163 27.38 19.81 -12.73
CA GLU A 163 27.58 20.86 -13.75
C GLU A 163 27.95 20.30 -15.12
N HIS A 164 28.56 19.10 -15.13
CA HIS A 164 29.00 18.42 -16.35
C HIS A 164 28.58 16.93 -16.33
N PRO A 165 28.41 16.30 -17.50
CA PRO A 165 28.27 14.88 -17.59
C PRO A 165 29.45 14.15 -16.95
N TYR A 166 29.17 13.18 -16.09
CA TYR A 166 30.23 12.38 -15.44
C TYR A 166 30.36 10.98 -16.06
N ARG A 167 29.48 10.61 -16.97
CA ARG A 167 29.54 9.40 -17.79
C ARG A 167 29.20 9.70 -19.23
N LEU A 168 29.73 8.88 -20.13
CA LEU A 168 29.48 8.95 -21.57
C LEU A 168 28.07 8.43 -21.88
N PHE A 169 27.30 9.17 -22.67
CA PHE A 169 26.12 8.66 -23.34
C PHE A 169 26.56 7.70 -24.46
N ASP A 170 26.04 6.46 -24.46
CA ASP A 170 26.42 5.44 -25.42
C ASP A 170 25.21 4.79 -26.08
N VAL A 171 25.14 4.86 -27.42
CA VAL A 171 24.05 4.24 -28.21
C VAL A 171 24.10 2.71 -28.12
N ASP A 172 25.26 2.12 -27.89
CA ASP A 172 25.38 0.67 -27.72
C ASP A 172 24.71 0.20 -26.43
N ASP A 173 24.69 1.04 -25.38
CA ASP A 173 23.96 0.77 -24.13
C ASP A 173 22.43 0.82 -24.36
N LEU A 174 21.95 1.73 -25.22
CA LEU A 174 20.54 1.73 -25.64
C LEU A 174 20.14 0.40 -26.32
N ILE A 175 21.00 -0.08 -27.23
CA ILE A 175 20.75 -1.30 -28.00
C ILE A 175 20.83 -2.53 -27.08
N THR A 176 21.89 -2.66 -26.31
CA THR A 176 22.14 -3.85 -25.48
C THR A 176 21.17 -3.99 -24.32
N ASN A 177 20.83 -2.89 -23.66
CA ASN A 177 19.82 -2.88 -22.59
C ASN A 177 18.41 -3.18 -23.17
N THR A 178 18.03 -2.57 -24.30
CA THR A 178 16.75 -2.88 -24.96
C THR A 178 16.67 -4.34 -25.37
N LEU A 179 17.77 -4.89 -25.94
CA LEU A 179 17.86 -6.32 -26.24
C LEU A 179 17.69 -7.18 -24.99
N GLY A 180 18.31 -6.81 -23.88
CA GLY A 180 18.16 -7.52 -22.61
C GLY A 180 16.71 -7.56 -22.14
N ALA A 181 15.99 -6.45 -22.19
CA ALA A 181 14.58 -6.40 -21.86
C ALA A 181 13.74 -7.33 -22.76
N MET A 182 14.04 -7.36 -24.07
CA MET A 182 13.35 -8.25 -25.01
C MET A 182 13.67 -9.72 -24.75
N LEU A 183 14.93 -10.06 -24.48
CA LEU A 183 15.33 -11.42 -24.12
C LEU A 183 14.61 -11.88 -22.84
N GLY A 184 14.53 -11.00 -21.82
CA GLY A 184 13.79 -11.27 -20.59
C GLY A 184 12.30 -11.49 -20.84
N PHE A 185 11.70 -10.68 -21.71
CA PHE A 185 10.30 -10.82 -22.10
C PHE A 185 10.01 -12.19 -22.75
N TRP A 186 10.87 -12.67 -23.65
CA TRP A 186 10.69 -13.98 -24.28
C TRP A 186 11.10 -15.14 -23.36
N ALA A 187 12.16 -15.01 -22.59
CA ALA A 187 12.58 -16.01 -21.60
C ALA A 187 11.54 -16.23 -20.49
N SER A 188 10.69 -15.25 -20.23
CA SER A 188 9.59 -15.40 -19.28
C SER A 188 8.46 -16.32 -19.75
N ILE A 189 8.38 -16.67 -21.05
CA ILE A 189 7.32 -17.57 -21.58
C ILE A 189 7.31 -18.92 -20.84
N PRO A 190 8.40 -19.70 -20.82
CA PRO A 190 8.43 -20.93 -20.05
C PRO A 190 8.38 -20.68 -18.54
N LEU A 191 8.93 -19.58 -18.03
CA LEU A 191 8.92 -19.26 -16.60
C LEU A 191 7.49 -19.05 -16.07
N CYS A 192 6.61 -18.41 -16.86
CA CYS A 192 5.22 -18.19 -16.46
C CYS A 192 4.43 -19.48 -16.24
N HIS A 193 4.85 -20.62 -16.81
CA HIS A 193 4.21 -21.91 -16.54
C HIS A 193 4.46 -22.44 -15.11
N PHE A 194 5.53 -22.02 -14.48
CA PHE A 194 5.88 -22.43 -13.11
C PHE A 194 5.40 -21.42 -12.05
N LEU A 195 4.97 -20.24 -12.48
CA LEU A 195 4.52 -19.18 -11.58
C LEU A 195 2.98 -19.19 -11.47
N PRO A 196 2.41 -18.78 -10.32
CA PRO A 196 0.97 -18.66 -10.17
C PRO A 196 0.36 -17.71 -11.20
N ASP A 197 -0.79 -18.07 -11.79
CA ASP A 197 -1.54 -17.12 -12.62
C ASP A 197 -2.00 -15.94 -11.75
N LEU A 198 -1.70 -14.74 -12.20
CA LEU A 198 -2.05 -13.53 -11.45
C LEU A 198 -3.56 -13.26 -11.49
N ARG A 199 -4.28 -13.74 -12.50
CA ARG A 199 -5.75 -13.68 -12.55
C ARG A 199 -6.35 -14.53 -11.42
N ASP A 200 -5.91 -15.76 -11.26
CA ASP A 200 -6.35 -16.64 -10.15
C ASP A 200 -6.02 -16.03 -8.77
N VAL A 201 -4.86 -15.36 -8.66
CA VAL A 201 -4.46 -14.68 -7.43
C VAL A 201 -5.39 -13.51 -7.13
N ASP A 202 -5.83 -12.77 -8.15
CA ASP A 202 -6.78 -11.67 -8.03
C ASP A 202 -8.17 -12.17 -7.63
N GLU A 203 -8.71 -13.14 -8.34
CA GLU A 203 -10.00 -13.76 -8.04
C GLU A 203 -10.06 -14.28 -6.61
N ARG A 204 -9.01 -14.99 -6.16
CA ARG A 204 -8.90 -15.44 -4.76
C ARG A 204 -8.82 -14.29 -3.77
N SER A 205 -8.23 -13.17 -4.17
CA SER A 205 -8.13 -11.97 -3.33
C SER A 205 -9.47 -11.26 -3.24
N ILE A 206 -10.21 -11.15 -4.33
CA ILE A 206 -11.58 -10.61 -4.40
C ILE A 206 -12.52 -11.48 -3.57
N ALA A 207 -12.50 -12.79 -3.77
CA ALA A 207 -13.33 -13.72 -3.01
C ALA A 207 -13.07 -13.63 -1.49
N ARG A 208 -11.80 -13.54 -1.06
CA ARG A 208 -11.46 -13.34 0.35
C ARG A 208 -11.94 -12.00 0.89
N GLY A 209 -11.82 -10.92 0.09
CA GLY A 209 -12.27 -9.59 0.47
C GLY A 209 -13.79 -9.47 0.58
N ALA A 210 -14.52 -10.23 -0.25
CA ALA A 210 -15.97 -10.34 -0.19
C ALA A 210 -16.44 -11.23 0.98
N ALA A 211 -15.68 -12.27 1.34
CA ALA A 211 -16.02 -13.14 2.45
C ALA A 211 -15.75 -12.51 3.81
N HIS A 212 -14.60 -11.81 3.99
CA HIS A 212 -14.16 -11.33 5.29
C HIS A 212 -13.47 -9.97 5.22
N THR A 213 -13.83 -9.07 6.14
CA THR A 213 -13.07 -7.85 6.36
C THR A 213 -11.89 -8.12 7.30
N SER A 214 -10.65 -8.06 6.80
CA SER A 214 -9.45 -8.32 7.57
C SER A 214 -9.22 -7.28 8.67
N PHE A 215 -8.52 -7.69 9.74
CA PHE A 215 -8.12 -6.79 10.83
C PHE A 215 -7.19 -5.67 10.31
N SER A 216 -6.22 -6.01 9.45
CA SER A 216 -5.29 -5.04 8.86
C SER A 216 -5.99 -3.96 8.03
N ARG A 217 -7.07 -4.30 7.31
CA ARG A 217 -7.90 -3.31 6.58
C ARG A 217 -8.57 -2.33 7.54
N ARG A 218 -9.10 -2.81 8.66
CA ARG A 218 -9.72 -1.97 9.71
C ARG A 218 -8.68 -1.11 10.42
N LEU A 219 -7.50 -1.67 10.71
CA LEU A 219 -6.39 -0.94 11.33
C LEU A 219 -5.90 0.19 10.42
N LEU A 220 -5.76 -0.08 9.13
CA LEU A 220 -5.38 0.93 8.13
C LEU A 220 -6.46 2.03 8.03
N ALA A 221 -7.76 1.66 8.01
CA ALA A 221 -8.85 2.62 8.05
C ALA A 221 -8.77 3.51 9.28
N PHE A 222 -8.54 2.92 10.45
CA PHE A 222 -8.36 3.65 11.69
C PHE A 222 -7.14 4.59 11.65
N GLY A 223 -6.01 4.17 11.08
CA GLY A 223 -4.85 5.02 10.87
C GLY A 223 -5.15 6.25 9.99
N ILE A 224 -5.92 6.05 8.91
CA ILE A 224 -6.39 7.16 8.05
C ILE A 224 -7.33 8.10 8.83
N ASP A 225 -8.22 7.55 9.65
CA ASP A 225 -9.12 8.34 10.48
C ASP A 225 -8.35 9.16 11.53
N MET A 226 -7.28 8.59 12.12
CA MET A 226 -6.40 9.32 13.03
C MET A 226 -5.66 10.46 12.33
N ALA A 227 -5.16 10.23 11.11
CA ALA A 227 -4.55 11.28 10.30
C ALA A 227 -5.54 12.40 9.97
N ALA A 228 -6.77 12.03 9.59
CA ALA A 228 -7.85 13.01 9.34
C ALA A 228 -8.20 13.80 10.61
N THR A 229 -8.28 13.14 11.76
CA THR A 229 -8.52 13.80 13.05
C THR A 229 -7.40 14.78 13.40
N ALA A 230 -6.14 14.40 13.14
CA ALA A 230 -5.00 15.30 13.34
C ALA A 230 -5.06 16.53 12.43
N VAL A 231 -5.52 16.38 11.18
CA VAL A 231 -5.74 17.51 10.26
C VAL A 231 -6.84 18.43 10.78
N VAL A 232 -7.97 17.89 11.25
CA VAL A 232 -9.05 18.70 11.83
C VAL A 232 -8.58 19.46 13.08
N LEU A 233 -7.79 18.79 13.94
CA LEU A 233 -7.21 19.40 15.11
C LEU A 233 -6.22 20.52 14.76
N TRP A 234 -5.39 20.30 13.75
CA TRP A 234 -4.45 21.29 13.24
C TRP A 234 -5.18 22.53 12.67
N LEU A 235 -6.23 22.32 11.88
CA LEU A 235 -7.08 23.41 11.36
C LEU A 235 -7.76 24.18 12.49
N TYR A 236 -8.25 23.49 13.53
CA TYR A 236 -8.81 24.11 14.71
C TYR A 236 -7.78 25.01 15.40
N GLY A 237 -6.53 24.57 15.58
CA GLY A 237 -5.45 25.35 16.17
C GLY A 237 -5.06 26.60 15.37
N ILE A 238 -5.28 26.61 14.04
CA ILE A 238 -5.09 27.82 13.21
C ILE A 238 -6.20 28.85 13.51
N VAL A 239 -7.46 28.39 13.69
CA VAL A 239 -8.61 29.27 13.84
C VAL A 239 -8.77 29.75 15.31
N VAL A 240 -8.41 28.87 16.26
CA VAL A 240 -8.56 29.15 17.69
C VAL A 240 -7.16 29.12 18.33
N PRO A 241 -6.46 30.26 18.37
CA PRO A 241 -5.13 30.33 18.99
C PRO A 241 -5.23 30.06 20.48
N ALA A 242 -4.21 29.41 21.02
CA ALA A 242 -4.09 29.15 22.45
C ALA A 242 -4.03 30.48 23.22
N GLY A 243 -4.75 30.55 24.33
CA GLY A 243 -4.70 31.74 25.19
C GLY A 243 -3.38 31.84 25.95
N PRO A 244 -3.10 33.00 26.57
CA PRO A 244 -1.78 33.30 27.16
C PRO A 244 -1.47 32.53 28.46
N SER A 245 -2.44 31.81 29.03
CA SER A 245 -2.23 31.02 30.25
C SER A 245 -2.18 29.51 29.94
N ALA A 246 -1.40 28.76 30.71
CA ALA A 246 -1.35 27.29 30.58
C ALA A 246 -2.72 26.62 30.74
N ALA A 247 -3.62 27.21 31.53
CA ALA A 247 -4.99 26.72 31.67
C ALA A 247 -5.82 26.93 30.41
N SER A 248 -5.70 28.09 29.76
CA SER A 248 -6.40 28.37 28.50
C SER A 248 -5.85 27.52 27.34
N GLU A 249 -4.55 27.30 27.30
CA GLU A 249 -3.91 26.40 26.30
C GLU A 249 -4.46 24.97 26.44
N ARG A 250 -4.48 24.42 27.65
CA ARG A 250 -5.02 23.07 27.90
C ARG A 250 -6.49 22.97 27.51
N PHE A 251 -7.31 23.98 27.89
CA PHE A 251 -8.70 24.01 27.47
C PHE A 251 -8.88 24.03 25.96
N THR A 252 -8.10 24.83 25.24
CA THR A 252 -8.12 24.89 23.77
C THR A 252 -7.77 23.55 23.15
N VAL A 253 -6.74 22.86 23.64
CA VAL A 253 -6.34 21.52 23.15
C VAL A 253 -7.44 20.48 23.41
N LEU A 254 -8.06 20.51 24.59
CA LEU A 254 -9.16 19.60 24.94
C LEU A 254 -10.40 19.85 24.07
N ALA A 255 -10.80 21.10 23.91
CA ALA A 255 -11.94 21.48 23.07
C ALA A 255 -11.70 21.08 21.61
N GLY A 256 -10.50 21.36 21.10
CA GLY A 256 -10.08 20.95 19.75
C GLY A 256 -10.11 19.42 19.57
N SER A 257 -9.63 18.66 20.55
CA SER A 257 -9.65 17.19 20.53
C SER A 257 -11.08 16.64 20.52
N LEU A 258 -11.99 17.23 21.30
CA LEU A 258 -13.40 16.87 21.29
C LEU A 258 -14.05 17.17 19.94
N ILE A 259 -13.84 18.36 19.40
CA ILE A 259 -14.40 18.77 18.11
C ILE A 259 -13.86 17.86 17.01
N ALA A 260 -12.55 17.64 16.96
CA ALA A 260 -11.94 16.82 15.91
C ALA A 260 -12.45 15.36 15.96
N THR A 261 -12.53 14.75 17.14
CA THR A 261 -13.04 13.39 17.29
C THR A 261 -14.56 13.31 17.03
N PHE A 262 -15.33 14.31 17.45
CA PHE A 262 -16.76 14.39 17.15
C PHE A 262 -17.00 14.47 15.63
N VAL A 263 -16.30 15.36 14.94
CA VAL A 263 -16.43 15.51 13.49
C VAL A 263 -16.07 14.20 12.76
N THR A 264 -14.90 13.62 13.05
CA THR A 264 -14.38 12.45 12.33
C THR A 264 -15.18 11.18 12.62
N PHE A 265 -15.56 10.94 13.88
CA PHE A 265 -16.13 9.66 14.29
C PHE A 265 -17.63 9.67 14.60
N MET A 266 -18.27 10.83 14.63
CA MET A 266 -19.72 10.93 14.84
C MET A 266 -20.43 11.65 13.72
N ALA A 267 -20.06 12.89 13.42
CA ALA A 267 -20.75 13.67 12.40
C ALA A 267 -20.61 13.06 11.00
N ILE A 268 -19.39 12.74 10.58
CA ILE A 268 -19.15 12.12 9.26
C ILE A 268 -19.88 10.78 9.13
N PRO A 269 -19.76 9.78 10.04
CA PRO A 269 -20.50 8.53 9.93
C PRO A 269 -22.03 8.67 9.94
N VAL A 270 -22.58 9.65 10.64
CA VAL A 270 -24.03 9.92 10.60
C VAL A 270 -24.44 10.42 9.22
N ILE A 271 -23.70 11.38 8.64
CA ILE A 271 -23.98 11.96 7.32
C ILE A 271 -23.80 10.91 6.21
N THR A 272 -22.73 10.14 6.26
CA THR A 272 -22.35 9.13 5.24
C THR A 272 -23.04 7.77 5.44
N ARG A 273 -23.95 7.65 6.42
CA ARG A 273 -24.65 6.41 6.77
C ARG A 273 -23.70 5.24 7.11
N GLY A 274 -22.67 5.54 7.92
CA GLY A 274 -21.80 4.54 8.53
C GLY A 274 -20.38 4.49 8.03
N GLN A 275 -19.90 5.50 7.32
CA GLN A 275 -18.53 5.55 6.85
C GLN A 275 -17.76 6.70 7.52
N THR A 276 -16.62 6.41 8.13
CA THR A 276 -15.60 7.39 8.46
C THR A 276 -14.77 7.70 7.19
N ILE A 277 -13.85 8.66 7.25
CA ILE A 277 -12.95 8.98 6.14
C ILE A 277 -12.13 7.74 5.74
N GLY A 278 -11.54 7.04 6.73
CA GLY A 278 -10.80 5.80 6.49
C GLY A 278 -11.67 4.67 5.94
N HIS A 279 -12.93 4.60 6.38
CA HIS A 279 -13.89 3.65 5.82
C HIS A 279 -14.21 3.97 4.36
N MET A 280 -14.41 5.24 3.99
CA MET A 280 -14.63 5.65 2.59
C MET A 280 -13.43 5.32 1.70
N VAL A 281 -12.20 5.60 2.19
CA VAL A 281 -10.98 5.28 1.45
C VAL A 281 -10.84 3.78 1.21
N LEU A 282 -11.23 2.94 2.17
CA LEU A 282 -11.06 1.49 2.11
C LEU A 282 -12.35 0.72 1.80
N ARG A 283 -13.40 1.40 1.31
CA ARG A 283 -14.70 0.77 0.97
C ARG A 283 -15.24 -0.10 2.12
N LEU A 284 -15.26 0.46 3.32
CA LEU A 284 -15.81 -0.16 4.53
C LEU A 284 -17.06 0.59 4.99
N ARG A 285 -17.92 -0.10 5.74
CA ARG A 285 -19.12 0.50 6.33
C ARG A 285 -19.43 -0.12 7.68
N VAL A 286 -19.87 0.71 8.62
CA VAL A 286 -20.43 0.25 9.89
C VAL A 286 -21.91 -0.03 9.69
N VAL A 287 -22.27 -1.28 9.84
CA VAL A 287 -23.64 -1.78 9.65
C VAL A 287 -24.06 -2.64 10.85
N ARG A 288 -25.34 -2.96 10.96
CA ARG A 288 -25.81 -3.98 11.88
C ARG A 288 -25.35 -5.37 11.43
N PRO A 289 -25.37 -6.36 12.33
CA PRO A 289 -25.02 -7.74 11.98
C PRO A 289 -25.79 -8.29 10.79
N ASP A 290 -26.99 -7.78 10.58
CA ASP A 290 -27.90 -8.13 9.51
C ASP A 290 -27.61 -7.38 8.19
N GLY A 291 -26.56 -6.56 8.07
CA GLY A 291 -26.19 -5.75 6.89
C GLY A 291 -27.08 -4.50 6.69
N SER A 292 -28.06 -4.26 7.56
CA SER A 292 -28.86 -3.02 7.52
C SER A 292 -28.06 -1.83 8.05
N SER A 293 -28.43 -0.60 7.65
CA SER A 293 -27.79 0.62 8.15
C SER A 293 -27.95 0.75 9.66
N ALA A 294 -26.84 1.07 10.34
CA ALA A 294 -26.89 1.35 11.78
C ALA A 294 -27.65 2.65 12.06
N ARG A 295 -28.26 2.76 13.23
CA ARG A 295 -28.92 3.99 13.70
C ARG A 295 -27.88 4.96 14.23
N SER A 296 -28.17 6.27 14.21
CA SER A 296 -27.24 7.33 14.64
C SER A 296 -26.69 7.12 16.06
N TRP A 297 -27.52 6.68 17.02
CA TRP A 297 -27.09 6.40 18.39
C TRP A 297 -26.07 5.25 18.48
N GLN A 298 -26.11 4.29 17.53
CA GLN A 298 -25.16 3.18 17.50
C GLN A 298 -23.75 3.64 17.09
N TYR A 299 -23.64 4.67 16.25
CA TYR A 299 -22.33 5.31 15.97
C TYR A 299 -21.80 6.02 17.21
N ILE A 300 -22.66 6.75 17.92
CA ILE A 300 -22.29 7.42 19.18
C ILE A 300 -21.82 6.39 20.21
N ALA A 301 -22.57 5.32 20.43
CA ALA A 301 -22.17 4.26 21.35
C ALA A 301 -20.86 3.58 20.96
N ARG A 302 -20.66 3.33 19.65
CA ARG A 302 -19.45 2.67 19.13
C ARG A 302 -18.20 3.50 19.30
N TYR A 303 -18.26 4.77 18.89
CA TYR A 303 -17.09 5.65 18.85
C TYR A 303 -16.96 6.49 20.13
N GLY A 304 -18.08 6.87 20.75
CA GLY A 304 -18.06 7.58 22.02
C GLY A 304 -17.40 6.78 23.14
N LEU A 305 -17.73 5.47 23.23
CA LEU A 305 -17.06 4.59 24.17
C LEU A 305 -15.55 4.48 23.89
N LEU A 306 -15.16 4.37 22.61
CA LEU A 306 -13.76 4.20 22.23
C LEU A 306 -12.94 5.46 22.46
N PHE A 307 -13.44 6.63 22.03
CA PHE A 307 -12.66 7.87 22.03
C PHE A 307 -12.85 8.70 23.29
N TRP A 308 -14.07 8.87 23.75
CA TRP A 308 -14.34 9.76 24.85
C TRP A 308 -13.98 9.13 26.19
N VAL A 309 -14.33 7.87 26.38
CA VAL A 309 -14.04 7.20 27.66
C VAL A 309 -12.58 6.78 27.73
N PHE A 310 -12.03 6.15 26.70
CA PHE A 310 -10.70 5.53 26.79
C PHE A 310 -9.55 6.43 26.32
N LEU A 311 -9.73 7.29 25.32
CA LEU A 311 -8.65 8.14 24.82
C LEU A 311 -8.65 9.55 25.41
N LEU A 312 -9.81 10.14 25.63
CA LEU A 312 -9.90 11.52 26.10
C LEU A 312 -10.01 11.63 27.62
N LEU A 313 -10.59 10.66 28.31
CA LEU A 313 -10.77 10.72 29.76
C LEU A 313 -9.44 10.91 30.53
N PRO A 314 -8.33 10.20 30.21
CA PRO A 314 -7.05 10.43 30.87
C PRO A 314 -6.53 11.87 30.69
N ASN A 315 -6.66 12.41 29.48
CA ASN A 315 -6.24 13.78 29.16
C ASN A 315 -7.12 14.81 29.88
N TRP A 316 -8.41 14.52 30.02
CA TRP A 316 -9.35 15.39 30.77
C TRP A 316 -9.04 15.40 32.24
N VAL A 317 -8.80 14.23 32.83
CA VAL A 317 -8.44 14.12 34.24
C VAL A 317 -7.13 14.87 34.55
N SER A 318 -6.09 14.67 33.72
CA SER A 318 -4.82 15.39 33.93
C SER A 318 -4.93 16.90 33.70
N ALA A 319 -5.86 17.34 32.85
CA ALA A 319 -6.09 18.77 32.61
C ALA A 319 -6.92 19.43 33.73
N LEU A 320 -7.89 18.71 34.31
CA LEU A 320 -8.72 19.21 35.39
C LEU A 320 -7.99 19.19 36.76
N PHE A 321 -7.03 18.27 36.91
CA PHE A 321 -6.27 18.10 38.15
C PHE A 321 -4.75 18.27 37.92
N PRO A 322 -4.28 19.46 37.52
CA PRO A 322 -2.90 19.67 37.06
C PRO A 322 -1.85 19.63 38.16
N THR A 323 -2.25 19.73 39.43
CA THR A 323 -1.33 19.85 40.57
C THR A 323 -1.78 18.98 41.74
N GLY A 324 -1.31 17.77 41.78
CA GLY A 324 -1.12 17.03 43.01
C GLY A 324 -2.30 16.28 43.61
N GLY A 325 -3.44 16.17 42.92
CA GLY A 325 -4.51 15.29 43.42
C GLY A 325 -5.74 15.95 44.00
N VAL A 326 -6.75 15.13 44.29
CA VAL A 326 -7.98 15.54 44.96
C VAL A 326 -7.75 15.45 46.47
N THR A 327 -7.78 16.56 47.17
CA THR A 327 -7.84 16.57 48.64
C THR A 327 -9.27 16.30 49.07
N LEU A 328 -9.50 15.16 49.67
CA LEU A 328 -10.77 14.85 50.35
C LEU A 328 -10.65 15.27 51.81
N HIS A 329 -11.46 16.24 52.20
CA HIS A 329 -11.61 16.63 53.61
C HIS A 329 -12.52 15.61 54.30
N ALA A 330 -11.92 14.68 55.04
CA ALA A 330 -12.65 13.72 55.85
C ALA A 330 -12.31 13.97 57.33
N GLY A 331 -12.99 14.90 57.96
CA GLY A 331 -12.76 15.24 59.36
C GLY A 331 -11.45 16.00 59.63
N ALA A 332 -10.70 15.64 60.68
CA ALA A 332 -9.43 16.28 61.04
C ALA A 332 -8.21 15.82 60.21
N ASP A 333 -8.36 14.78 59.36
CA ASP A 333 -7.28 14.24 58.53
C ASP A 333 -7.46 14.61 57.06
N GLU A 334 -6.47 15.29 56.49
CA GLU A 334 -6.37 15.54 55.05
C GLU A 334 -5.81 14.28 54.35
N VAL A 335 -6.66 13.54 53.68
CA VAL A 335 -6.21 12.47 52.78
C VAL A 335 -6.04 13.03 51.37
N SER A 336 -4.81 13.35 50.98
CA SER A 336 -4.50 13.69 49.61
C SER A 336 -4.30 12.39 48.80
N ILE A 337 -5.27 12.05 47.93
CA ILE A 337 -5.04 11.05 46.91
C ILE A 337 -4.19 11.73 45.83
N GLY A 338 -2.90 11.43 45.83
CA GLY A 338 -1.96 12.06 44.91
C GLY A 338 -2.36 11.86 43.44
N ALA A 339 -2.09 12.84 42.60
CA ALA A 339 -2.29 12.76 41.14
C ALA A 339 -1.71 11.44 40.55
N THR A 340 -0.59 10.98 41.12
CA THR A 340 0.06 9.71 40.78
C THR A 340 -0.82 8.47 40.98
N ALA A 341 -1.69 8.44 42.02
CA ALA A 341 -2.59 7.30 42.21
C ALA A 341 -3.71 7.27 41.18
N ILE A 342 -4.29 8.43 40.85
CA ILE A 342 -5.32 8.54 39.79
C ILE A 342 -4.72 8.21 38.42
N GLU A 343 -3.55 8.77 38.13
CA GLU A 343 -2.82 8.47 36.87
C GLU A 343 -2.45 6.99 36.75
N THR A 344 -2.04 6.34 37.84
CA THR A 344 -1.72 4.91 37.87
C THR A 344 -2.96 4.06 37.63
N VAL A 345 -4.10 4.40 38.24
CA VAL A 345 -5.35 3.67 37.97
C VAL A 345 -5.79 3.84 36.53
N LEU A 346 -5.76 5.06 35.98
CA LEU A 346 -6.10 5.32 34.57
C LEU A 346 -5.16 4.61 33.62
N ALA A 347 -3.85 4.64 33.87
CA ALA A 347 -2.86 3.91 33.10
C ALA A 347 -3.09 2.40 33.13
N SER A 348 -3.46 1.85 34.28
CA SER A 348 -3.80 0.43 34.45
C SER A 348 -5.04 0.03 33.65
N VAL A 349 -6.10 0.83 33.71
CA VAL A 349 -7.32 0.63 32.92
C VAL A 349 -7.02 0.73 31.41
N TYR A 350 -6.20 1.69 31.01
CA TYR A 350 -5.78 1.86 29.63
C TYR A 350 -4.94 0.68 29.14
N LEU A 351 -3.97 0.24 29.94
CA LEU A 351 -3.15 -0.94 29.63
C LEU A 351 -3.99 -2.21 29.52
N PHE A 352 -4.92 -2.44 30.47
CA PHE A 352 -5.85 -3.57 30.41
C PHE A 352 -6.67 -3.55 29.11
N TRP A 353 -7.14 -2.38 28.70
CA TRP A 353 -7.88 -2.21 27.44
C TRP A 353 -7.01 -2.49 26.21
N LEU A 354 -5.75 -1.98 26.17
CA LEU A 354 -4.80 -2.28 25.09
C LEU A 354 -4.50 -3.78 25.01
N VAL A 355 -4.26 -4.43 26.16
CA VAL A 355 -4.02 -5.89 26.22
C VAL A 355 -5.24 -6.65 25.71
N THR A 356 -6.45 -6.22 26.08
CA THR A 356 -7.68 -6.83 25.58
C THR A 356 -7.83 -6.69 24.06
N ILE A 357 -7.49 -5.53 23.50
CA ILE A 357 -7.48 -5.33 22.05
C ILE A 357 -6.43 -6.23 21.40
N ALA A 358 -5.20 -6.24 21.91
CA ALA A 358 -4.12 -7.06 21.37
C ALA A 358 -4.46 -8.55 21.40
N LEU A 359 -4.98 -9.03 22.55
CA LEU A 359 -5.41 -10.42 22.69
C LEU A 359 -6.54 -10.75 21.71
N ARG A 360 -7.54 -9.89 21.58
CA ARG A 360 -8.63 -10.08 20.59
C ARG A 360 -8.13 -10.00 19.16
N ALA A 361 -7.15 -9.14 18.85
CA ALA A 361 -6.51 -9.09 17.54
C ALA A 361 -5.78 -10.40 17.21
N VAL A 362 -5.02 -10.95 18.17
CA VAL A 362 -4.36 -12.25 18.03
C VAL A 362 -5.38 -13.38 17.86
N LEU A 363 -6.40 -13.42 18.72
CA LEU A 363 -7.46 -14.44 18.64
C LEU A 363 -8.26 -14.35 17.33
N SER A 364 -8.38 -13.17 16.74
CA SER A 364 -9.07 -12.98 15.46
C SER A 364 -8.27 -13.52 14.27
N ALA A 365 -6.96 -13.64 14.39
CA ALA A 365 -6.15 -14.31 13.38
C ALA A 365 -6.50 -15.80 13.27
N PHE A 366 -7.04 -16.40 14.34
CA PHE A 366 -7.39 -17.82 14.41
C PHE A 366 -8.90 -18.09 14.33
N LYS A 367 -9.75 -17.10 14.61
CA LYS A 367 -11.23 -17.26 14.62
C LYS A 367 -11.92 -16.08 13.91
N HIS A 368 -12.61 -16.33 12.83
CA HIS A 368 -13.50 -15.38 12.17
C HIS A 368 -14.93 -15.48 12.72
N PRO A 369 -15.70 -14.35 12.76
CA PRO A 369 -15.32 -12.96 12.46
C PRO A 369 -14.82 -12.19 13.70
N PHE A 370 -13.85 -11.28 13.50
CA PHE A 370 -13.37 -10.39 14.55
C PHE A 370 -14.40 -9.31 14.90
N VAL A 371 -14.88 -9.29 16.13
CA VAL A 371 -15.78 -8.24 16.63
C VAL A 371 -15.13 -7.55 17.83
N MET A 372 -14.87 -6.26 17.73
CA MET A 372 -14.38 -5.45 18.84
C MET A 372 -15.46 -5.24 19.92
N LEU A 373 -15.05 -4.96 21.16
CA LEU A 373 -15.97 -4.75 22.28
C LEU A 373 -16.98 -3.63 22.01
N ASN A 374 -16.52 -2.52 21.43
CA ASN A 374 -17.38 -1.41 21.02
C ASN A 374 -18.43 -1.82 19.95
N GLY A 375 -18.08 -2.77 19.09
CA GLY A 375 -19.02 -3.36 18.13
C GLY A 375 -20.07 -4.24 18.79
N VAL A 376 -19.72 -4.98 19.85
CA VAL A 376 -20.65 -5.78 20.62
C VAL A 376 -21.65 -4.87 21.34
N ILE A 377 -21.16 -3.86 22.06
CA ILE A 377 -21.99 -2.91 22.82
C ILE A 377 -22.95 -2.13 21.92
N SER A 378 -22.45 -1.65 20.77
CA SER A 378 -23.27 -0.91 19.81
C SER A 378 -24.12 -1.80 18.90
N ASN A 379 -24.00 -3.13 18.99
CA ASN A 379 -24.58 -4.09 18.06
C ASN A 379 -24.33 -3.72 16.60
N THR A 380 -23.04 -3.46 16.26
CA THR A 380 -22.61 -3.09 14.91
C THR A 380 -21.35 -3.84 14.50
N ARG A 381 -21.18 -4.03 13.20
CA ARG A 381 -19.99 -4.64 12.60
C ARG A 381 -19.42 -3.73 11.51
N VAL A 382 -18.10 -3.80 11.30
CA VAL A 382 -17.45 -3.20 10.14
C VAL A 382 -17.41 -4.27 9.06
N MET A 383 -18.06 -4.01 7.95
CA MET A 383 -18.10 -4.88 6.77
C MET A 383 -17.57 -4.13 5.56
N SER A 384 -17.05 -4.85 4.57
CA SER A 384 -16.78 -4.27 3.26
C SER A 384 -18.10 -4.03 2.52
N GLU A 385 -18.10 -3.09 1.56
CA GLU A 385 -19.28 -2.83 0.73
C GLU A 385 -19.73 -4.12 0.01
N ALA A 386 -18.79 -4.88 -0.55
CA ALA A 386 -19.07 -6.18 -1.16
C ALA A 386 -19.73 -7.19 -0.21
N GLN A 387 -19.33 -7.23 1.08
CA GLN A 387 -20.00 -8.08 2.07
C GLN A 387 -21.45 -7.62 2.35
N VAL A 388 -21.66 -6.31 2.41
CA VAL A 388 -23.00 -5.74 2.63
C VAL A 388 -23.92 -6.05 1.45
N GLU A 389 -23.41 -5.91 0.24
CA GLU A 389 -24.15 -6.24 -1.00
C GLU A 389 -24.48 -7.72 -1.06
N ARG A 390 -23.51 -8.58 -0.81
CA ARG A 390 -23.75 -10.03 -0.73
C ARG A 390 -24.83 -10.40 0.29
N LEU A 391 -24.77 -9.88 1.51
CA LEU A 391 -25.79 -10.14 2.53
C LEU A 391 -27.18 -9.59 2.15
N ARG A 392 -27.22 -8.51 1.38
CA ARG A 392 -28.49 -7.98 0.87
C ARG A 392 -29.05 -8.87 -0.24
N ALA A 393 -28.20 -9.33 -1.14
CA ALA A 393 -28.59 -10.26 -2.20
C ALA A 393 -29.08 -11.59 -1.62
N GLU A 394 -28.34 -12.18 -0.66
CA GLU A 394 -28.75 -13.41 0.03
C GLU A 394 -30.12 -13.26 0.73
N ARG A 395 -30.39 -12.11 1.35
CA ARG A 395 -31.69 -11.84 1.96
C ARG A 395 -32.82 -11.65 0.95
N HIS A 396 -32.52 -10.96 -0.14
CA HIS A 396 -33.52 -10.77 -1.19
C HIS A 396 -33.89 -12.11 -1.81
N ALA A 397 -32.91 -12.98 -2.05
CA ALA A 397 -33.16 -14.34 -2.51
C ALA A 397 -34.02 -15.13 -1.51
N GLN A 398 -33.70 -15.08 -0.21
CA GLN A 398 -34.53 -15.76 0.83
C GLN A 398 -35.95 -15.20 0.90
N SER A 399 -36.12 -13.88 0.79
CA SER A 399 -37.48 -13.30 0.78
C SER A 399 -38.28 -13.70 -0.44
N LEU A 400 -37.65 -13.86 -1.61
CA LEU A 400 -38.29 -14.38 -2.82
C LEU A 400 -38.66 -15.86 -2.69
N GLU A 401 -37.75 -16.67 -2.11
CA GLU A 401 -38.05 -18.10 -1.83
C GLU A 401 -39.25 -18.26 -0.88
N GLU A 402 -39.30 -17.45 0.19
CA GLU A 402 -40.42 -17.43 1.13
C GLU A 402 -41.73 -16.97 0.46
N GLU A 403 -41.67 -15.96 -0.41
CA GLU A 403 -42.84 -15.47 -1.16
C GLU A 403 -43.35 -16.51 -2.17
N LEU A 404 -42.43 -17.18 -2.90
CA LEU A 404 -42.76 -18.25 -3.83
C LEU A 404 -43.35 -19.50 -3.11
N ALA A 405 -42.79 -19.84 -1.95
CA ALA A 405 -43.30 -20.93 -1.13
C ALA A 405 -44.71 -20.63 -0.58
N GLN A 406 -45.02 -19.37 -0.25
CA GLN A 406 -46.34 -18.95 0.20
C GLN A 406 -47.39 -18.92 -0.94
N ASN A 407 -46.96 -18.65 -2.18
CA ASN A 407 -47.84 -18.52 -3.33
C ASN A 407 -48.04 -19.82 -4.13
N ASP A 408 -47.51 -20.95 -3.64
CA ASP A 408 -47.63 -22.28 -4.28
C ASP A 408 -47.14 -22.36 -5.74
N LEU A 409 -46.18 -21.44 -6.08
CA LEU A 409 -45.57 -21.36 -7.40
C LEU A 409 -44.44 -22.40 -7.48
N GLY A 410 -44.59 -23.36 -8.38
CA GLY A 410 -43.73 -24.55 -8.49
C GLY A 410 -42.24 -24.21 -8.80
N ALA A 411 -41.38 -25.19 -8.57
CA ALA A 411 -39.90 -25.10 -8.60
C ALA A 411 -39.29 -24.57 -9.90
N SER A 412 -40.01 -24.56 -11.03
CA SER A 412 -39.49 -24.03 -12.32
C SER A 412 -39.41 -22.52 -12.41
N SER A 413 -40.07 -21.77 -11.52
CA SER A 413 -40.00 -20.32 -11.47
C SER A 413 -38.90 -19.80 -10.54
N LEU A 414 -38.26 -20.68 -9.75
CA LEU A 414 -37.16 -20.33 -8.84
C LEU A 414 -35.84 -20.13 -9.57
N GLU A 415 -35.53 -20.95 -10.58
CA GLU A 415 -34.32 -20.83 -11.37
C GLU A 415 -34.30 -19.54 -12.21
N ASP A 416 -35.43 -19.18 -12.84
CA ASP A 416 -35.54 -17.95 -13.63
C ASP A 416 -35.45 -16.67 -12.77
N ALA A 417 -35.99 -16.69 -11.55
CA ALA A 417 -35.93 -15.56 -10.62
C ALA A 417 -34.52 -15.39 -9.98
N PHE A 418 -33.82 -16.50 -9.77
CA PHE A 418 -32.44 -16.49 -9.24
C PHE A 418 -31.45 -15.95 -10.26
N ASP A 419 -31.53 -16.40 -11.52
CA ASP A 419 -30.68 -15.91 -12.62
C ASP A 419 -30.92 -14.42 -12.89
N SER A 420 -32.19 -13.96 -12.92
CA SER A 420 -32.50 -12.55 -13.15
C SER A 420 -32.07 -11.63 -12.02
N SER A 421 -32.03 -12.09 -10.77
CA SER A 421 -31.56 -11.29 -9.63
C SER A 421 -30.04 -11.26 -9.52
N PHE A 422 -29.35 -12.29 -9.99
CA PHE A 422 -27.88 -12.35 -10.05
C PHE A 422 -27.37 -11.49 -11.20
N ASP A 423 -28.00 -11.51 -12.37
CA ASP A 423 -27.66 -10.67 -13.51
C ASP A 423 -27.90 -9.18 -13.23
N ALA A 424 -28.95 -8.81 -12.50
CA ALA A 424 -29.23 -7.43 -12.12
C ALA A 424 -28.22 -6.82 -11.11
N VAL A 425 -27.54 -7.67 -10.32
CA VAL A 425 -26.51 -7.22 -9.35
C VAL A 425 -25.11 -7.12 -9.99
N TYR A 426 -24.86 -7.87 -11.07
CA TYR A 426 -23.54 -7.95 -11.71
C TYR A 426 -23.45 -7.32 -13.09
N SER A 427 -24.60 -6.98 -13.76
CA SER A 427 -24.61 -6.52 -15.15
C SER A 427 -24.24 -5.06 -15.38
N ASP A 428 -24.31 -4.20 -14.38
CA ASP A 428 -24.12 -2.74 -14.62
C ASP A 428 -22.68 -2.22 -14.51
N GLU A 429 -21.73 -2.99 -13.93
CA GLU A 429 -20.35 -2.53 -13.80
C GLU A 429 -19.31 -3.44 -14.53
N GLU A 430 -19.57 -4.75 -14.67
CA GLU A 430 -18.60 -5.66 -15.30
C GLU A 430 -18.62 -5.62 -16.83
N ASP A 431 -19.77 -5.42 -17.45
CA ASP A 431 -19.87 -5.34 -18.91
C ASP A 431 -19.20 -4.10 -19.47
N ALA A 432 -19.22 -2.98 -18.74
CA ALA A 432 -18.54 -1.75 -19.15
C ALA A 432 -17.01 -1.83 -19.05
N GLU A 433 -16.46 -2.56 -18.07
CA GLU A 433 -15.00 -2.76 -17.93
C GLU A 433 -14.48 -3.87 -18.87
N ILE A 434 -15.28 -4.91 -19.11
CA ILE A 434 -14.91 -6.01 -20.01
C ILE A 434 -14.99 -5.57 -21.48
N ASP A 435 -15.97 -4.77 -21.86
CA ASP A 435 -16.08 -4.21 -23.21
C ASP A 435 -15.02 -3.13 -23.47
N ALA A 436 -14.62 -2.35 -22.48
CA ALA A 436 -13.47 -1.44 -22.59
C ALA A 436 -12.14 -2.20 -22.75
N MET A 437 -12.00 -3.38 -22.15
CA MET A 437 -10.81 -4.24 -22.35
C MET A 437 -10.82 -5.00 -23.69
N ARG A 438 -12.01 -5.29 -24.27
CA ARG A 438 -12.14 -5.95 -25.57
C ARG A 438 -12.03 -5.00 -26.76
N ALA A 439 -12.35 -3.73 -26.59
CA ALA A 439 -12.22 -2.73 -27.65
C ALA A 439 -10.75 -2.37 -27.96
N ASP A 440 -9.81 -2.74 -27.08
CA ASP A 440 -8.36 -2.55 -27.24
C ASP A 440 -7.64 -3.84 -27.75
N GLU A 441 -8.35 -4.91 -28.12
CA GLU A 441 -7.80 -6.07 -28.86
C GLU A 441 -7.88 -5.88 -30.38
#